data_938a4554196a19bc5df832bdd102e676
#
_entry.id   938a4554196a19bc5df832bdd102e676
#
_cell.length_a   1.000
_cell.length_b   1.000
_cell.length_c   1.000
_cell.angle_alpha   90.00
_cell.angle_beta   90.00
_cell.angle_gamma   90.00
#
_symmetry.space_group_name_H-M   'P 1'
#
loop_
_entity.id
_entity.type
_entity.pdbx_description
1 polymer ?
#
loop_
_entity_poly.entity_id
_entity_poly.type
_entity_poly.pdbx_seq_one_letter_code
_entity_poly.pdbx_strand_id
1 'polypeptide(L)'
;MCLRSSYELAQTGLAEARRSVAALRPHHLEQKDLYTALCLLAKPIFDHTDTVMVCTCKGDRYSLQSNIEDHLFRIAQEALMNASKYAEATEVHLNLRYEPGRCVLQVKDNGKGFDWSNPINHNSCDQGGFGLVGIQERADRIGAQLTIQTAPGQGTVVQVRVSRESTDGLT
;
A
#
# COMPACT_ATOMS: atom_id res chain seq x y z
N MET A 1 34.02 -16.07 6.26
CA MET A 1 33.68 -14.70 6.71
C MET A 1 33.20 -13.77 5.58
N CYS A 2 33.28 -14.15 4.31
CA CYS A 2 32.92 -13.29 3.15
C CYS A 2 31.44 -13.34 2.69
N LEU A 3 30.69 -14.38 2.97
CA LEU A 3 29.32 -14.53 2.44
C LEU A 3 28.27 -13.64 3.13
N ARG A 4 28.45 -13.34 4.41
CA ARG A 4 27.56 -12.45 5.19
C ARG A 4 27.66 -11.00 4.73
N SER A 5 28.88 -10.54 4.44
CA SER A 5 29.14 -9.18 3.95
C SER A 5 28.55 -8.94 2.55
N SER A 6 28.62 -9.94 1.66
CA SER A 6 28.05 -9.83 0.31
C SER A 6 26.52 -9.81 0.30
N TYR A 7 25.89 -10.53 1.22
CA TYR A 7 24.43 -10.53 1.39
C TYR A 7 23.93 -9.19 1.96
N GLU A 8 24.63 -8.64 2.96
CA GLU A 8 24.32 -7.32 3.54
C GLU A 8 24.52 -6.18 2.52
N LEU A 9 25.57 -6.25 1.69
CA LEU A 9 25.78 -5.29 0.60
C LEU A 9 24.68 -5.38 -0.47
N ALA A 10 24.27 -6.59 -0.83
CA ALA A 10 23.20 -6.82 -1.81
C ALA A 10 21.86 -6.31 -1.28
N GLN A 11 21.55 -6.52 0.00
CA GLN A 11 20.35 -5.98 0.64
C GLN A 11 20.37 -4.45 0.73
N THR A 12 21.51 -3.86 1.07
CA THR A 12 21.68 -2.40 1.12
C THR A 12 21.54 -1.78 -0.27
N GLY A 13 22.18 -2.37 -1.29
CA GLY A 13 22.07 -1.92 -2.68
C GLY A 13 20.65 -2.06 -3.23
N LEU A 14 19.92 -3.14 -2.90
CA LEU A 14 18.53 -3.32 -3.28
C LEU A 14 17.60 -2.32 -2.56
N ALA A 15 17.88 -2.00 -1.31
CA ALA A 15 17.15 -0.99 -0.54
C ALA A 15 17.44 0.44 -1.07
N GLU A 16 18.65 0.72 -1.52
CA GLU A 16 19.01 1.99 -2.19
C GLU A 16 18.40 2.10 -3.57
N ALA A 17 18.45 1.04 -4.37
CA ALA A 17 17.78 1.01 -5.67
C ALA A 17 16.27 1.19 -5.53
N ARG A 18 15.64 0.54 -4.55
CA ARG A 18 14.21 0.73 -4.23
C ARG A 18 13.92 2.15 -3.77
N ARG A 19 14.80 2.79 -2.97
CA ARG A 19 14.66 4.20 -2.57
C ARG A 19 14.81 5.16 -3.75
N SER A 20 15.77 4.92 -4.65
CA SER A 20 15.98 5.73 -5.84
C SER A 20 14.82 5.63 -6.84
N VAL A 21 14.25 4.43 -7.02
CA VAL A 21 13.02 4.22 -7.81
C VAL A 21 11.79 4.82 -7.11
N ALA A 22 11.76 4.81 -5.78
CA ALA A 22 10.70 5.45 -5.00
C ALA A 22 10.76 6.98 -5.00
N ALA A 23 11.93 7.57 -5.25
CA ALA A 23 12.11 9.03 -5.38
C ALA A 23 11.65 9.57 -6.75
N LEU A 24 11.52 8.70 -7.76
CA LEU A 24 10.89 9.07 -9.02
C LEU A 24 9.38 9.14 -8.78
N ARG A 25 8.81 10.33 -8.95
CA ARG A 25 7.34 10.52 -8.95
C ARG A 25 6.74 9.46 -9.88
N PRO A 26 5.74 8.69 -9.44
CA PRO A 26 5.15 7.71 -10.30
C PRO A 26 4.63 8.39 -11.57
N HIS A 27 5.19 8.11 -12.73
CA HIS A 27 4.77 8.67 -14.04
C HIS A 27 3.26 8.52 -14.28
N HIS A 28 2.63 7.62 -13.52
CA HIS A 28 1.19 7.35 -13.58
C HIS A 28 0.33 8.46 -12.95
N LEU A 29 0.88 9.32 -12.08
CA LEU A 29 0.17 10.42 -11.43
C LEU A 29 0.37 11.77 -12.14
N GLU A 30 1.29 11.88 -13.10
CA GLU A 30 1.56 13.15 -13.79
C GLU A 30 0.41 13.59 -14.71
N GLN A 31 -0.44 12.67 -15.16
CA GLN A 31 -1.52 12.93 -16.12
C GLN A 31 -2.87 12.29 -15.75
N LYS A 32 -2.98 11.61 -14.60
CA LYS A 32 -4.18 10.85 -14.22
C LYS A 32 -4.55 11.12 -12.77
N ASP A 33 -5.85 11.09 -12.49
CA ASP A 33 -6.32 11.13 -11.11
C ASP A 33 -5.90 9.86 -10.33
N LEU A 34 -5.80 9.98 -9.01
CA LEU A 34 -5.33 8.91 -8.12
C LEU A 34 -6.08 7.59 -8.34
N TYR A 35 -7.42 7.63 -8.50
CA TYR A 35 -8.21 6.42 -8.70
C TYR A 35 -7.83 5.68 -9.98
N THR A 36 -7.71 6.40 -11.09
CA THR A 36 -7.31 5.83 -12.36
C THR A 36 -5.91 5.22 -12.29
N ALA A 37 -4.97 5.91 -11.62
CA ALA A 37 -3.62 5.40 -11.41
C ALA A 37 -3.62 4.11 -10.57
N LEU A 38 -4.44 4.05 -9.52
CA LEU A 38 -4.59 2.86 -8.67
C LEU A 38 -5.19 1.67 -9.41
N CYS A 39 -6.19 1.89 -10.27
CA CYS A 39 -6.77 0.81 -11.10
C CYS A 39 -5.75 0.25 -12.10
N LEU A 40 -4.95 1.13 -12.72
CA LEU A 40 -3.87 0.73 -13.63
C LEU A 40 -2.73 -0.02 -12.93
N LEU A 41 -2.46 0.32 -11.67
CA LEU A 41 -1.51 -0.40 -10.82
C LEU A 41 -2.02 -1.81 -10.49
N ALA A 42 -3.29 -1.93 -10.12
CA ALA A 42 -3.87 -3.18 -9.65
C ALA A 42 -3.98 -4.23 -10.78
N LYS A 43 -4.35 -3.80 -11.98
CA LYS A 43 -4.59 -4.68 -13.11
C LYS A 43 -3.46 -5.67 -13.39
N PRO A 44 -2.20 -5.25 -13.68
CA PRO A 44 -1.13 -6.19 -14.02
C PRO A 44 -0.71 -7.10 -12.86
N ILE A 45 -1.04 -6.74 -11.60
CA ILE A 45 -0.71 -7.57 -10.44
C ILE A 45 -1.59 -8.83 -10.42
N PHE A 46 -2.84 -8.74 -10.91
CA PHE A 46 -3.83 -9.82 -10.85
C PHE A 46 -4.23 -10.39 -12.22
N ASP A 47 -3.80 -9.81 -13.35
CA ASP A 47 -4.17 -10.23 -14.71
C ASP A 47 -3.85 -11.71 -15.02
N HIS A 48 -2.91 -12.33 -14.31
CA HIS A 48 -2.49 -13.72 -14.52
C HIS A 48 -2.77 -14.60 -13.30
N THR A 49 -3.70 -14.22 -12.47
CA THR A 49 -4.12 -14.96 -11.27
C THR A 49 -5.60 -15.29 -11.37
N ASP A 50 -6.06 -16.29 -10.60
CA ASP A 50 -7.49 -16.62 -10.46
C ASP A 50 -8.21 -15.66 -9.48
N THR A 51 -7.50 -14.64 -8.98
CA THR A 51 -8.03 -13.69 -8.02
C THR A 51 -8.83 -12.60 -8.73
N VAL A 52 -10.09 -12.43 -8.35
CA VAL A 52 -10.95 -11.35 -8.84
C VAL A 52 -10.54 -10.03 -8.20
N MET A 53 -10.13 -9.05 -9.03
CA MET A 53 -9.77 -7.70 -8.58
C MET A 53 -10.91 -6.72 -8.84
N VAL A 54 -11.43 -6.08 -7.79
CA VAL A 54 -12.51 -5.10 -7.84
C VAL A 54 -12.01 -3.73 -7.41
N CYS A 55 -12.13 -2.72 -8.30
CA CYS A 55 -11.82 -1.33 -7.99
C CYS A 55 -13.11 -0.51 -7.88
N THR A 56 -13.26 0.26 -6.81
CA THR A 56 -14.41 1.17 -6.64
C THR A 56 -13.95 2.57 -6.21
N CYS A 57 -14.70 3.58 -6.69
CA CYS A 57 -14.53 4.97 -6.24
C CYS A 57 -15.90 5.52 -5.84
N LYS A 58 -15.98 6.19 -4.70
CA LYS A 58 -17.20 6.81 -4.20
C LYS A 58 -16.95 8.25 -3.75
N GLY A 59 -17.98 9.09 -3.89
CA GLY A 59 -17.94 10.51 -3.52
C GLY A 59 -17.42 11.41 -4.64
N ASP A 60 -17.56 12.72 -4.43
CA ASP A 60 -17.10 13.74 -5.37
C ASP A 60 -15.57 13.87 -5.29
N ARG A 61 -14.92 13.58 -6.40
CA ARG A 61 -13.45 13.60 -6.49
C ARG A 61 -12.93 15.00 -6.33
N TYR A 62 -11.89 15.18 -5.54
CA TYR A 62 -11.12 16.40 -5.40
C TYR A 62 -9.62 16.08 -5.43
N SER A 63 -8.82 17.09 -5.76
CA SER A 63 -7.36 16.92 -5.77
C SER A 63 -6.83 16.89 -4.33
N LEU A 64 -5.95 15.95 -4.07
CA LEU A 64 -5.11 15.93 -2.89
C LEU A 64 -3.76 16.56 -3.22
N GLN A 65 -2.98 16.91 -2.21
CA GLN A 65 -1.59 17.31 -2.44
C GLN A 65 -0.81 16.14 -3.08
N SER A 66 0.11 16.47 -3.96
CA SER A 66 0.90 15.53 -4.73
C SER A 66 1.63 14.49 -3.86
N ASN A 67 2.20 14.96 -2.74
CA ASN A 67 2.87 14.09 -1.77
C ASN A 67 1.90 13.10 -1.11
N ILE A 68 0.65 13.51 -0.84
CA ILE A 68 -0.38 12.64 -0.27
C ILE A 68 -0.78 11.57 -1.29
N GLU A 69 -1.02 11.95 -2.55
CA GLU A 69 -1.34 11.01 -3.62
C GLU A 69 -0.22 9.98 -3.84
N ASP A 70 1.04 10.44 -3.83
CA ASP A 70 2.22 9.59 -3.98
C ASP A 70 2.30 8.55 -2.84
N HIS A 71 2.10 8.98 -1.60
CA HIS A 71 2.12 8.08 -0.45
C HIS A 71 0.94 7.10 -0.46
N LEU A 72 -0.28 7.55 -0.77
CA LEU A 72 -1.44 6.68 -0.90
C LEU A 72 -1.25 5.64 -2.01
N PHE A 73 -0.69 6.05 -3.15
CA PHE A 73 -0.35 5.15 -4.26
C PHE A 73 0.63 4.05 -3.81
N ARG A 74 1.71 4.43 -3.09
CA ARG A 74 2.70 3.47 -2.60
C ARG A 74 2.16 2.54 -1.53
N ILE A 75 1.28 3.03 -0.66
CA ILE A 75 0.58 2.20 0.33
C ILE A 75 -0.30 1.16 -0.38
N ALA A 76 -1.09 1.59 -1.37
CA ALA A 76 -1.91 0.67 -2.16
C ALA A 76 -1.05 -0.36 -2.89
N GLN A 77 0.05 0.06 -3.52
CA GLN A 77 0.99 -0.83 -4.20
C GLN A 77 1.50 -1.93 -3.28
N GLU A 78 1.95 -1.58 -2.09
CA GLU A 78 2.46 -2.55 -1.11
C GLU A 78 1.35 -3.49 -0.62
N ALA A 79 0.17 -2.96 -0.31
CA ALA A 79 -0.97 -3.76 0.15
C ALA A 79 -1.45 -4.74 -0.93
N LEU A 80 -1.55 -4.31 -2.20
CA LEU A 80 -1.92 -5.18 -3.33
C LEU A 80 -0.87 -6.26 -3.61
N MET A 81 0.41 -5.91 -3.53
CA MET A 81 1.50 -6.87 -3.67
C MET A 81 1.50 -7.90 -2.55
N ASN A 82 1.20 -7.50 -1.32
CA ASN A 82 1.07 -8.42 -0.19
C ASN A 82 -0.13 -9.35 -0.38
N ALA A 83 -1.28 -8.84 -0.82
CA ALA A 83 -2.45 -9.65 -1.14
C ALA A 83 -2.13 -10.68 -2.25
N SER A 84 -1.49 -10.26 -3.33
CA SER A 84 -1.12 -11.16 -4.44
C SER A 84 -0.12 -12.25 -4.04
N LYS A 85 0.85 -11.93 -3.17
CA LYS A 85 1.94 -12.87 -2.83
C LYS A 85 1.60 -13.81 -1.69
N TYR A 86 0.81 -13.33 -0.72
CA TYR A 86 0.71 -14.00 0.59
C TYR A 86 -0.71 -14.37 1.00
N ALA A 87 -1.73 -13.71 0.44
CA ALA A 87 -3.09 -13.88 0.95
C ALA A 87 -3.76 -15.17 0.50
N GLU A 88 -3.40 -15.73 -0.66
CA GLU A 88 -4.13 -16.85 -1.27
C GLU A 88 -5.64 -16.50 -1.42
N ALA A 89 -5.91 -15.24 -1.75
CA ALA A 89 -7.25 -14.70 -1.84
C ALA A 89 -7.90 -15.04 -3.18
N THR A 90 -9.21 -15.27 -3.18
CA THR A 90 -10.01 -15.37 -4.40
C THR A 90 -10.57 -14.02 -4.85
N GLU A 91 -10.58 -13.03 -3.95
CA GLU A 91 -11.11 -11.71 -4.24
C GLU A 91 -10.32 -10.63 -3.49
N VAL A 92 -9.98 -9.53 -4.21
CA VAL A 92 -9.31 -8.35 -3.65
C VAL A 92 -10.08 -7.10 -4.07
N HIS A 93 -10.38 -6.24 -3.10
CA HIS A 93 -11.06 -4.97 -3.30
C HIS A 93 -10.12 -3.80 -3.05
N LEU A 94 -10.04 -2.87 -3.99
CA LEU A 94 -9.46 -1.56 -3.82
C LEU A 94 -10.57 -0.52 -3.84
N ASN A 95 -10.76 0.16 -2.72
CA ASN A 95 -11.81 1.15 -2.55
C ASN A 95 -11.19 2.52 -2.26
N LEU A 96 -11.53 3.53 -3.05
CA LEU A 96 -11.19 4.93 -2.80
C LEU A 96 -12.48 5.70 -2.53
N ARG A 97 -12.54 6.41 -1.39
CA ARG A 97 -13.71 7.21 -1.02
C ARG A 97 -13.30 8.64 -0.73
N TYR A 98 -13.95 9.58 -1.42
CA TYR A 98 -13.83 11.00 -1.19
C TYR A 98 -15.02 11.44 -0.31
N GLU A 99 -14.73 11.73 0.96
CA GLU A 99 -15.70 12.23 1.94
C GLU A 99 -15.48 13.73 2.15
N PRO A 100 -16.45 14.51 2.65
CA PRO A 100 -16.32 15.98 2.74
C PRO A 100 -15.12 16.49 3.54
N GLY A 101 -14.59 15.75 4.47
CA GLY A 101 -13.44 16.15 5.30
C GLY A 101 -12.21 15.27 5.18
N ARG A 102 -12.29 14.20 4.37
CA ARG A 102 -11.19 13.21 4.31
C ARG A 102 -11.27 12.32 3.08
N CYS A 103 -10.14 11.82 2.66
CA CYS A 103 -10.03 10.73 1.69
C CYS A 103 -9.73 9.41 2.40
N VAL A 104 -10.36 8.33 1.99
CA VAL A 104 -10.19 6.99 2.54
C VAL A 104 -9.79 6.03 1.44
N LEU A 105 -8.59 5.48 1.56
CA LEU A 105 -8.09 4.37 0.75
C LEU A 105 -8.23 3.08 1.54
N GLN A 106 -8.78 2.03 0.93
CA GLN A 106 -8.87 0.71 1.53
C GLN A 106 -8.48 -0.36 0.51
N VAL A 107 -7.61 -1.28 0.91
CA VAL A 107 -7.34 -2.54 0.22
C VAL A 107 -7.80 -3.66 1.14
N LYS A 108 -8.67 -4.54 0.62
CA LYS A 108 -9.22 -5.67 1.36
C LYS A 108 -9.08 -6.94 0.53
N ASP A 109 -8.56 -8.00 1.11
CA ASP A 109 -8.59 -9.36 0.57
C ASP A 109 -9.45 -10.29 1.44
N ASN A 110 -9.90 -11.38 0.86
CA ASN A 110 -10.60 -12.46 1.54
C ASN A 110 -9.72 -13.70 1.78
N GLY A 111 -8.41 -13.50 1.84
CA GLY A 111 -7.44 -14.58 1.93
C GLY A 111 -7.28 -15.16 3.32
N LYS A 112 -6.16 -15.84 3.53
CA LYS A 112 -5.89 -16.58 4.78
C LYS A 112 -5.62 -15.69 6.00
N GLY A 113 -5.38 -14.37 5.81
CA GLY A 113 -5.00 -13.50 6.91
C GLY A 113 -3.76 -13.96 7.66
N PHE A 114 -3.47 -13.35 8.80
CA PHE A 114 -2.36 -13.73 9.67
C PHE A 114 -2.58 -13.25 11.11
N ASP A 115 -1.83 -13.81 12.04
CA ASP A 115 -1.83 -13.38 13.43
C ASP A 115 -0.95 -12.13 13.59
N TRP A 116 -1.58 -10.98 13.79
CA TRP A 116 -0.90 -9.70 13.99
C TRP A 116 -0.25 -9.58 15.37
N SER A 117 -0.70 -10.35 16.37
CA SER A 117 -0.16 -10.30 17.73
C SER A 117 1.19 -11.01 17.88
N ASN A 118 1.60 -11.79 16.89
CA ASN A 118 2.85 -12.54 16.93
C ASN A 118 4.03 -11.67 16.42
N PRO A 119 4.98 -11.28 17.31
CA PRO A 119 6.10 -10.42 16.94
C PRO A 119 7.05 -11.05 15.89
N ILE A 120 7.03 -12.37 15.72
CA ILE A 120 7.80 -13.06 14.69
C ILE A 120 7.31 -12.65 13.29
N ASN A 121 6.00 -12.42 13.14
CA ASN A 121 5.40 -12.00 11.86
C ASN A 121 5.76 -10.56 11.47
N HIS A 122 6.17 -9.72 12.42
CA HIS A 122 6.60 -8.34 12.14
C HIS A 122 8.04 -8.26 11.61
N ASN A 123 8.89 -9.24 11.95
CA ASN A 123 10.33 -9.24 11.66
C ASN A 123 10.77 -10.31 10.65
N SER A 124 9.88 -11.21 10.23
CA SER A 124 10.26 -12.24 9.26
C SER A 124 10.33 -11.66 7.84
N CYS A 125 11.54 -11.64 7.30
CA CYS A 125 11.85 -11.20 5.93
C CYS A 125 11.04 -11.97 4.87
N ASP A 126 10.59 -13.17 5.19
CA ASP A 126 9.92 -14.08 4.25
C ASP A 126 8.40 -13.92 4.19
N GLN A 127 7.77 -13.16 5.11
CA GLN A 127 6.30 -13.02 5.19
C GLN A 127 5.78 -11.57 5.16
N GLY A 128 6.50 -10.62 4.58
CA GLY A 128 5.98 -9.28 4.33
C GLY A 128 6.07 -8.30 5.52
N GLY A 129 6.79 -8.63 6.60
CA GLY A 129 6.92 -7.76 7.77
C GLY A 129 7.47 -6.37 7.46
N PHE A 130 8.43 -6.25 6.58
CA PHE A 130 8.97 -4.95 6.15
C PHE A 130 7.97 -4.13 5.31
N GLY A 131 7.06 -4.79 4.59
CA GLY A 131 6.04 -4.11 3.80
C GLY A 131 5.06 -3.34 4.67
N LEU A 132 4.61 -3.95 5.77
CA LEU A 132 3.65 -3.31 6.69
C LEU A 132 4.29 -2.17 7.49
N VAL A 133 5.57 -2.28 7.88
CA VAL A 133 6.34 -1.17 8.46
C VAL A 133 6.44 -0.02 7.46
N GLY A 134 6.74 -0.30 6.19
CA GLY A 134 6.77 0.70 5.13
C GLY A 134 5.41 1.38 4.88
N ILE A 135 4.30 0.66 5.04
CA ILE A 135 2.94 1.21 4.99
C ILE A 135 2.74 2.19 6.15
N GLN A 136 3.10 1.81 7.39
CA GLN A 136 2.97 2.66 8.56
C GLN A 136 3.80 3.95 8.42
N GLU A 137 5.08 3.84 8.08
CA GLU A 137 5.94 5.00 7.88
C GLU A 137 5.40 5.98 6.84
N ARG A 138 4.80 5.47 5.75
CA ARG A 138 4.21 6.33 4.72
C ARG A 138 2.94 7.01 5.20
N ALA A 139 2.09 6.31 5.96
CA ALA A 139 0.89 6.89 6.55
C ALA A 139 1.26 8.02 7.54
N ASP A 140 2.26 7.79 8.39
CA ASP A 140 2.75 8.78 9.36
C ASP A 140 3.29 10.04 8.67
N ARG A 141 4.01 9.89 7.55
CA ARG A 141 4.56 11.03 6.78
C ARG A 141 3.51 11.99 6.23
N ILE A 142 2.30 11.51 5.99
CA ILE A 142 1.19 12.35 5.50
C ILE A 142 0.16 12.64 6.59
N GLY A 143 0.47 12.35 7.85
CA GLY A 143 -0.45 12.54 8.97
C GLY A 143 -1.74 11.72 8.84
N ALA A 144 -1.69 10.59 8.15
CA ALA A 144 -2.84 9.74 7.91
C ALA A 144 -3.03 8.71 9.03
N GLN A 145 -4.29 8.40 9.34
CA GLN A 145 -4.63 7.31 10.23
C GLN A 145 -4.61 5.98 9.47
N LEU A 146 -3.69 5.08 9.84
CA LEU A 146 -3.64 3.70 9.34
C LEU A 146 -4.43 2.78 10.26
N THR A 147 -5.17 1.85 9.68
CA THR A 147 -5.82 0.73 10.36
C THR A 147 -5.54 -0.54 9.57
N ILE A 148 -4.99 -1.55 10.23
CA ILE A 148 -4.81 -2.90 9.67
C ILE A 148 -5.65 -3.85 10.50
N GLN A 149 -6.53 -4.60 9.85
CA GLN A 149 -7.36 -5.63 10.45
C GLN A 149 -7.09 -6.95 9.74
N THR A 150 -6.64 -7.94 10.49
CA THR A 150 -6.36 -9.27 9.97
C THR A 150 -6.45 -10.29 11.11
N ALA A 151 -6.86 -11.49 10.78
CA ALA A 151 -6.81 -12.65 11.66
C ALA A 151 -6.71 -13.92 10.77
N PRO A 152 -6.18 -15.03 11.28
CA PRO A 152 -6.15 -16.29 10.55
C PRO A 152 -7.54 -16.67 10.01
N GLY A 153 -7.63 -16.90 8.69
CA GLY A 153 -8.86 -17.23 7.98
C GLY A 153 -9.83 -16.06 7.73
N GLN A 154 -9.47 -14.81 8.06
CA GLN A 154 -10.37 -13.66 7.93
C GLN A 154 -9.93 -12.66 6.85
N GLY A 155 -8.86 -12.97 6.10
CA GLY A 155 -8.25 -12.04 5.15
C GLY A 155 -7.58 -10.86 5.83
N THR A 156 -7.30 -9.83 5.04
CA THR A 156 -6.64 -8.60 5.53
C THR A 156 -7.35 -7.36 5.01
N VAL A 157 -7.49 -6.37 5.86
CA VAL A 157 -7.95 -5.02 5.50
C VAL A 157 -6.87 -4.01 5.88
N VAL A 158 -6.32 -3.32 4.90
CA VAL A 158 -5.46 -2.15 5.08
C VAL A 158 -6.28 -0.92 4.74
N GLN A 159 -6.46 -0.01 5.69
CA GLN A 159 -7.22 1.21 5.48
C GLN A 159 -6.45 2.43 5.95
N VAL A 160 -6.39 3.44 5.09
CA VAL A 160 -5.74 4.73 5.35
C VAL A 160 -6.78 5.84 5.23
N ARG A 161 -6.84 6.70 6.24
CA ARG A 161 -7.68 7.90 6.26
C ARG A 161 -6.80 9.13 6.36
N VAL A 162 -6.86 10.00 5.37
CA VAL A 162 -6.13 11.27 5.35
C VAL A 162 -7.13 12.43 5.39
N SER A 163 -6.89 13.41 6.26
CA SER A 163 -7.71 14.62 6.33
C SER A 163 -7.52 15.50 5.09
N ARG A 164 -8.60 16.09 4.60
CA ARG A 164 -8.54 17.08 3.52
C ARG A 164 -7.83 18.36 3.99
N GLU A 165 -7.94 18.73 5.27
CA GLU A 165 -7.32 19.94 5.84
C GLU A 165 -5.79 19.81 6.00
N SER A 166 -5.23 18.59 5.96
CA SER A 166 -3.77 18.40 5.85
C SER A 166 -3.21 18.93 4.53
N THR A 167 -4.08 19.40 3.63
CA THR A 167 -3.70 20.02 2.34
C THR A 167 -3.46 21.51 2.40
N ASP A 168 -3.91 22.23 3.46
CA ASP A 168 -3.90 23.70 3.49
C ASP A 168 -2.82 24.31 4.41
N GLY A 169 -1.99 23.52 5.03
CA GLY A 169 -1.07 23.95 6.10
C GLY A 169 0.41 23.96 5.77
N LEU A 170 0.85 24.61 4.66
CA LEU A 170 2.24 25.06 4.47
C LEU A 170 2.23 26.18 3.42
N THR A 171 1.85 27.37 3.83
CA THR A 171 2.24 28.64 3.21
C THR A 171 3.49 29.14 3.89
#